data_9fb57cbaa9429de4585779671ac70eb7
#
_entry.id   9fb57cbaa9429de4585779671ac70eb7
#
_cell.length_a   1.000
_cell.length_b   1.000
_cell.length_c   1.000
_cell.angle_alpha   90.00
_cell.angle_beta   90.00
_cell.angle_gamma   90.00
#
_symmetry.space_group_name_H-M   'P 1'
#
loop_
_entity.id
_entity.type
_entity.pdbx_description
1 polymer ?
#
loop_
_entity_poly.entity_id
_entity_poly.type
_entity_poly.pdbx_seq_one_letter_code
_entity_poly.pdbx_strand_id
1 'polypeptide(L)'
;MILLGVFALIALVNIGIAYYSYKIAFFNNIKDEDIDYVPKGEQYQNYADKLRSSARTMYEIPFEPVHIQSSNGLTLFGRYYHMEDGAPLQIQMHGYRGCAYRDFSGGHALARKMGHNVLVVDQRSHGKSQGHVISFGIKEREDCAAWVEYAYRRFGREIPIFLCGVSMGAATVLMASELPLRENVVGIIADCPYSSPKEIIIKVCRDMKIPGKPAYPFVVLGGLLFGKFKLWVSSAREAVKHSKIPILLIHGEDDRFVPCDMGRDIYAQNPDRITLETFANAGHGMSYMVDTLRYETVVKSFSQRCLDNWCTE
;
A
#
# COMPACT_ATOMS: atom_id res chain seq x y z
N MET A 1 -24.91 7.32 43.40
CA MET A 1 -25.26 6.13 42.59
C MET A 1 -25.73 6.51 41.17
N ILE A 2 -26.72 7.40 41.01
CA ILE A 2 -27.28 7.78 39.69
C ILE A 2 -26.19 8.36 38.76
N LEU A 3 -25.34 9.28 39.23
CA LEU A 3 -24.26 9.91 38.44
C LEU A 3 -23.25 8.88 37.93
N LEU A 4 -22.87 7.89 38.75
CA LEU A 4 -21.97 6.81 38.40
C LEU A 4 -22.57 5.90 37.31
N GLY A 5 -23.88 5.63 37.42
CA GLY A 5 -24.61 4.88 36.39
C GLY A 5 -24.66 5.59 35.04
N VAL A 6 -24.86 6.92 35.03
CA VAL A 6 -24.83 7.73 33.81
C VAL A 6 -23.44 7.72 33.14
N PHE A 7 -22.37 7.88 33.93
CA PHE A 7 -21.01 7.81 33.40
C PHE A 7 -20.68 6.42 32.80
N ALA A 8 -21.09 5.35 33.49
CA ALA A 8 -20.93 3.99 33.02
C ALA A 8 -21.68 3.75 31.70
N LEU A 9 -22.91 4.23 31.57
CA LEU A 9 -23.68 4.13 30.34
C LEU A 9 -23.01 4.89 29.18
N ILE A 10 -22.57 6.13 29.42
CA ILE A 10 -21.85 6.92 28.43
C ILE A 10 -20.58 6.18 27.97
N ALA A 11 -19.81 5.63 28.90
CA ALA A 11 -18.60 4.86 28.56
C ALA A 11 -18.93 3.62 27.69
N LEU A 12 -19.96 2.87 28.04
CA LEU A 12 -20.42 1.69 27.28
C LEU A 12 -20.85 2.07 25.86
N VAL A 13 -21.59 3.16 25.68
CA VAL A 13 -21.99 3.66 24.36
C VAL A 13 -20.77 4.03 23.53
N ASN A 14 -19.81 4.77 24.09
CA ASN A 14 -18.59 5.15 23.39
C ASN A 14 -17.74 3.91 22.98
N ILE A 15 -17.62 2.91 23.86
CA ILE A 15 -16.95 1.65 23.55
C ILE A 15 -17.69 0.90 22.44
N GLY A 16 -19.01 0.88 22.44
CA GLY A 16 -19.84 0.29 21.39
C GLY A 16 -19.61 0.95 20.01
N ILE A 17 -19.58 2.30 19.97
CA ILE A 17 -19.28 3.05 18.75
C ILE A 17 -17.84 2.76 18.28
N ALA A 18 -16.88 2.72 19.19
CA ALA A 18 -15.49 2.40 18.87
C ALA A 18 -15.34 0.98 18.32
N TYR A 19 -16.06 0.00 18.88
CA TYR A 19 -16.08 -1.38 18.38
C TYR A 19 -16.68 -1.45 16.98
N TYR A 20 -17.79 -0.76 16.74
CA TYR A 20 -18.40 -0.69 15.41
C TYR A 20 -17.46 -0.05 14.39
N SER A 21 -16.81 1.06 14.76
CA SER A 21 -15.80 1.72 13.95
C SER A 21 -14.61 0.80 13.63
N TYR A 22 -14.14 0.03 14.61
CA TYR A 22 -13.12 -0.99 14.43
C TYR A 22 -13.55 -2.06 13.42
N LYS A 23 -14.78 -2.56 13.52
CA LYS A 23 -15.30 -3.60 12.62
C LYS A 23 -15.37 -3.11 11.17
N ILE A 24 -15.72 -1.85 10.97
CA ILE A 24 -15.81 -1.27 9.61
C ILE A 24 -14.43 -0.95 9.03
N ALA A 25 -13.58 -0.27 9.82
CA ALA A 25 -12.34 0.29 9.29
C ALA A 25 -11.17 -0.69 9.29
N PHE A 26 -11.06 -1.55 10.29
CA PHE A 26 -9.84 -2.32 10.53
C PHE A 26 -10.01 -3.82 10.46
N PHE A 27 -11.20 -4.33 10.80
CA PHE A 27 -11.40 -5.77 10.82
C PHE A 27 -11.61 -6.30 9.40
N ASN A 28 -10.81 -7.28 9.02
CA ASN A 28 -10.97 -8.00 7.77
C ASN A 28 -11.09 -9.50 8.02
N ASN A 29 -12.18 -10.08 7.55
CA ASN A 29 -12.44 -11.52 7.59
C ASN A 29 -12.57 -12.11 6.17
N ILE A 30 -12.58 -11.25 5.16
CA ILE A 30 -12.68 -11.65 3.76
C ILE A 30 -11.24 -11.83 3.25
N LYS A 31 -10.87 -13.08 2.99
CA LYS A 31 -9.55 -13.44 2.46
C LYS A 31 -9.65 -14.01 1.05
N ASP A 32 -10.83 -13.90 0.46
CA ASP A 32 -11.09 -14.41 -0.87
C ASP A 32 -10.48 -13.46 -1.92
N GLU A 33 -9.72 -14.04 -2.84
CA GLU A 33 -9.09 -13.32 -3.94
C GLU A 33 -10.03 -13.39 -5.16
N ASP A 34 -11.14 -12.64 -5.14
CA ASP A 34 -11.97 -12.49 -6.34
C ASP A 34 -11.19 -11.69 -7.41
N ILE A 35 -10.54 -12.45 -8.28
CA ILE A 35 -9.71 -11.89 -9.37
C ILE A 35 -10.55 -11.18 -10.43
N ASP A 36 -11.83 -11.49 -10.53
CA ASP A 36 -12.77 -10.90 -11.51
C ASP A 36 -13.48 -9.66 -10.97
N TYR A 37 -13.32 -9.37 -9.69
CA TYR A 37 -13.92 -8.17 -9.10
C TYR A 37 -13.33 -6.90 -9.71
N VAL A 38 -14.22 -6.04 -10.20
CA VAL A 38 -13.90 -4.67 -10.63
C VAL A 38 -14.59 -3.70 -9.68
N PRO A 39 -13.88 -2.71 -9.12
CA PRO A 39 -14.50 -1.72 -8.25
C PRO A 39 -15.66 -1.00 -8.94
N LYS A 40 -16.68 -0.61 -8.16
CA LYS A 40 -17.81 0.15 -8.67
C LYS A 40 -17.36 1.56 -9.02
N GLY A 41 -17.89 2.11 -10.12
CA GLY A 41 -17.61 3.46 -10.59
C GLY A 41 -17.26 3.49 -12.07
N GLU A 42 -17.67 4.53 -12.76
CA GLU A 42 -17.51 4.70 -14.20
C GLU A 42 -16.05 4.59 -14.64
N GLN A 43 -15.12 5.18 -13.86
CA GLN A 43 -13.68 5.12 -14.12
C GLN A 43 -13.12 3.70 -14.24
N TYR A 44 -13.69 2.72 -13.53
CA TYR A 44 -13.26 1.31 -13.60
C TYR A 44 -14.03 0.54 -14.67
N GLN A 45 -15.32 0.85 -14.85
CA GLN A 45 -16.17 0.11 -15.78
C GLN A 45 -15.72 0.25 -17.24
N ASN A 46 -15.19 1.42 -17.62
CA ASN A 46 -14.59 1.65 -18.94
C ASN A 46 -13.39 0.74 -19.23
N TYR A 47 -12.75 0.20 -18.21
CA TYR A 47 -11.57 -0.68 -18.31
C TYR A 47 -11.82 -2.09 -17.75
N ALA A 48 -13.07 -2.43 -17.42
CA ALA A 48 -13.41 -3.65 -16.69
C ALA A 48 -12.86 -4.92 -17.34
N ASP A 49 -13.00 -5.06 -18.65
CA ASP A 49 -12.52 -6.26 -19.36
C ASP A 49 -11.01 -6.33 -19.41
N LYS A 50 -10.32 -5.19 -19.57
CA LYS A 50 -8.86 -5.11 -19.52
C LYS A 50 -8.34 -5.44 -18.12
N LEU A 51 -8.99 -4.94 -17.06
CA LEU A 51 -8.65 -5.24 -15.67
C LEU A 51 -8.78 -6.73 -15.37
N ARG A 52 -9.92 -7.35 -15.72
CA ARG A 52 -10.14 -8.80 -15.55
C ARG A 52 -9.14 -9.64 -16.33
N SER A 53 -8.95 -9.32 -17.60
CA SER A 53 -8.01 -10.03 -18.46
C SER A 53 -6.59 -9.97 -17.91
N SER A 54 -6.13 -8.79 -17.48
CA SER A 54 -4.80 -8.63 -16.90
C SER A 54 -4.64 -9.41 -15.59
N ALA A 55 -5.65 -9.37 -14.70
CA ALA A 55 -5.63 -10.12 -13.45
C ALA A 55 -5.60 -11.65 -13.68
N ARG A 56 -6.41 -12.15 -14.61
CA ARG A 56 -6.41 -13.57 -15.02
C ARG A 56 -5.06 -13.99 -15.62
N THR A 57 -4.50 -13.17 -16.51
CA THR A 57 -3.16 -13.44 -17.07
C THR A 57 -2.11 -13.56 -15.98
N MET A 58 -2.11 -12.67 -14.99
CA MET A 58 -1.17 -12.75 -13.87
C MET A 58 -1.44 -13.99 -13.00
N TYR A 59 -2.70 -14.35 -12.78
CA TYR A 59 -3.09 -15.52 -11.96
C TYR A 59 -2.56 -16.85 -12.53
N GLU A 60 -2.46 -16.95 -13.85
CA GLU A 60 -1.98 -18.14 -14.55
C GLU A 60 -0.45 -18.30 -14.54
N ILE A 61 0.29 -17.23 -14.15
CA ILE A 61 1.76 -17.28 -14.13
C ILE A 61 2.22 -18.10 -12.92
N PRO A 62 3.04 -19.16 -13.13
CA PRO A 62 3.61 -19.93 -12.04
C PRO A 62 4.48 -19.07 -11.11
N PHE A 63 4.40 -19.33 -9.82
CA PHE A 63 5.18 -18.64 -8.80
C PHE A 63 5.71 -19.62 -7.75
N GLU A 64 6.75 -19.23 -7.08
CA GLU A 64 7.22 -19.90 -5.87
C GLU A 64 6.51 -19.30 -4.64
N PRO A 65 5.80 -20.11 -3.83
CA PRO A 65 5.19 -19.63 -2.60
C PRO A 65 6.25 -19.36 -1.53
N VAL A 66 6.16 -18.18 -0.91
CA VAL A 66 7.09 -17.75 0.13
C VAL A 66 6.33 -17.41 1.40
N HIS A 67 6.88 -17.78 2.54
CA HIS A 67 6.34 -17.45 3.86
C HIS A 67 7.40 -16.79 4.73
N ILE A 68 7.03 -15.75 5.43
CA ILE A 68 7.87 -15.13 6.47
C ILE A 68 7.07 -14.96 7.77
N GLN A 69 7.78 -14.66 8.86
CA GLN A 69 7.15 -14.28 10.12
C GLN A 69 7.23 -12.76 10.27
N SER A 70 6.09 -12.13 10.59
CA SER A 70 6.04 -10.73 10.97
C SER A 70 6.64 -10.50 12.37
N SER A 71 6.93 -9.25 12.72
CA SER A 71 7.45 -8.88 14.05
C SER A 71 6.58 -9.32 15.24
N ASN A 72 5.28 -9.52 14.99
CA ASN A 72 4.31 -9.97 15.99
C ASN A 72 3.82 -11.42 15.78
N GLY A 73 4.55 -12.24 15.03
CA GLY A 73 4.35 -13.68 14.93
C GLY A 73 3.26 -14.12 13.93
N LEU A 74 2.79 -13.23 13.04
CA LEU A 74 1.90 -13.65 11.95
C LEU A 74 2.71 -14.29 10.83
N THR A 75 2.23 -15.39 10.27
CA THR A 75 2.76 -15.93 9.03
C THR A 75 2.22 -15.10 7.87
N LEU A 76 3.13 -14.48 7.11
CA LEU A 76 2.84 -13.70 5.92
C LEU A 76 3.19 -14.50 4.69
N PHE A 77 2.39 -14.32 3.63
CA PHE A 77 2.52 -15.05 2.37
C PHE A 77 2.93 -14.10 1.25
N GLY A 78 3.81 -14.58 0.36
CA GLY A 78 4.20 -13.89 -0.86
C GLY A 78 4.32 -14.87 -2.04
N ARG A 79 4.25 -14.31 -3.24
CA ARG A 79 4.43 -15.00 -4.52
C ARG A 79 5.71 -14.48 -5.17
N TYR A 80 6.72 -15.33 -5.27
CA TYR A 80 7.96 -14.97 -5.95
C TYR A 80 7.92 -15.45 -7.41
N TYR A 81 8.10 -14.50 -8.31
CA TYR A 81 8.19 -14.73 -9.75
C TYR A 81 9.62 -14.48 -10.19
N HIS A 82 10.31 -15.54 -10.51
CA HIS A 82 11.68 -15.50 -11.00
C HIS A 82 11.73 -15.10 -12.47
N MET A 83 12.65 -14.21 -12.83
CA MET A 83 12.94 -13.82 -14.21
C MET A 83 14.37 -14.20 -14.59
N GLU A 84 15.35 -13.76 -13.80
CA GLU A 84 16.76 -13.95 -14.06
C GLU A 84 17.58 -13.87 -12.77
N ASP A 85 18.64 -14.67 -12.67
CA ASP A 85 19.58 -14.60 -11.56
C ASP A 85 20.33 -13.25 -11.57
N GLY A 86 20.44 -12.62 -10.42
CA GLY A 86 21.09 -11.31 -10.30
C GLY A 86 20.23 -10.10 -10.70
N ALA A 87 19.04 -10.32 -11.28
CA ALA A 87 18.16 -9.21 -11.65
C ALA A 87 17.62 -8.46 -10.44
N PRO A 88 17.31 -7.14 -10.58
CA PRO A 88 16.67 -6.35 -9.54
C PRO A 88 15.36 -6.99 -9.07
N LEU A 89 15.03 -6.81 -7.79
CA LEU A 89 13.80 -7.33 -7.20
C LEU A 89 12.80 -6.21 -6.93
N GLN A 90 11.54 -6.40 -7.33
CA GLN A 90 10.42 -5.58 -6.89
C GLN A 90 9.63 -6.29 -5.79
N ILE A 91 9.45 -5.65 -4.63
CA ILE A 91 8.51 -6.07 -3.59
C ILE A 91 7.24 -5.25 -3.76
N GLN A 92 6.11 -5.92 -4.08
CA GLN A 92 4.85 -5.28 -4.47
C GLN A 92 3.79 -5.46 -3.39
N MET A 93 3.21 -4.34 -2.91
CA MET A 93 2.23 -4.26 -1.82
C MET A 93 0.90 -3.67 -2.30
N HIS A 94 -0.16 -4.49 -2.27
CA HIS A 94 -1.50 -4.14 -2.76
C HIS A 94 -2.27 -3.14 -1.86
N GLY A 95 -3.43 -2.67 -2.32
CA GLY A 95 -4.28 -1.71 -1.62
C GLY A 95 -5.11 -2.31 -0.48
N TYR A 96 -5.87 -1.44 0.20
CA TYR A 96 -6.81 -1.79 1.26
C TYR A 96 -7.91 -2.71 0.75
N ARG A 97 -8.07 -3.87 1.37
CA ARG A 97 -8.98 -4.94 0.93
C ARG A 97 -8.80 -5.30 -0.55
N GLY A 98 -7.59 -5.09 -1.05
CA GLY A 98 -7.16 -5.46 -2.37
C GLY A 98 -6.65 -6.90 -2.45
N CYS A 99 -6.19 -7.29 -3.61
CA CYS A 99 -5.46 -8.54 -3.81
C CYS A 99 -4.30 -8.35 -4.79
N ALA A 100 -3.31 -9.21 -4.68
CA ALA A 100 -2.09 -9.18 -5.48
C ALA A 100 -2.38 -9.12 -6.99
N TYR A 101 -3.24 -9.98 -7.48
CA TYR A 101 -3.51 -10.13 -8.91
C TYR A 101 -4.22 -8.93 -9.53
N ARG A 102 -5.20 -8.38 -8.82
CA ARG A 102 -5.98 -7.24 -9.31
C ARG A 102 -5.17 -5.95 -9.27
N ASP A 103 -4.50 -5.70 -8.15
CA ASP A 103 -3.88 -4.40 -7.90
C ASP A 103 -2.50 -4.29 -8.60
N PHE A 104 -1.85 -5.42 -8.88
CA PHE A 104 -0.53 -5.45 -9.50
C PHE A 104 -0.45 -6.10 -10.87
N SER A 105 -1.54 -6.48 -11.52
CA SER A 105 -1.46 -7.08 -12.85
C SER A 105 -0.67 -6.24 -13.86
N GLY A 106 -0.89 -4.94 -13.90
CA GLY A 106 -0.13 -4.00 -14.74
C GLY A 106 1.31 -3.80 -14.25
N GLY A 107 1.50 -3.57 -12.95
CA GLY A 107 2.83 -3.38 -12.35
C GLY A 107 3.71 -4.63 -12.45
N HIS A 108 3.14 -5.82 -12.27
CA HIS A 108 3.82 -7.09 -12.47
C HIS A 108 4.24 -7.28 -13.95
N ALA A 109 3.32 -7.03 -14.89
CA ALA A 109 3.64 -7.12 -16.31
C ALA A 109 4.77 -6.15 -16.71
N LEU A 110 4.76 -4.92 -16.17
CA LEU A 110 5.81 -3.94 -16.40
C LEU A 110 7.15 -4.39 -15.78
N ALA A 111 7.16 -4.89 -14.55
CA ALA A 111 8.37 -5.40 -13.90
C ALA A 111 9.02 -6.51 -14.73
N ARG A 112 8.22 -7.43 -15.26
CA ARG A 112 8.70 -8.51 -16.16
C ARG A 112 9.28 -7.95 -17.47
N LYS A 113 8.63 -6.95 -18.08
CA LYS A 113 9.18 -6.26 -19.27
C LYS A 113 10.52 -5.58 -19.00
N MET A 114 10.78 -5.20 -17.75
CA MET A 114 12.05 -4.62 -17.30
C MET A 114 13.09 -5.69 -16.91
N GLY A 115 12.76 -6.97 -16.95
CA GLY A 115 13.63 -8.06 -16.52
C GLY A 115 13.78 -8.20 -15.01
N HIS A 116 12.93 -7.56 -14.21
CA HIS A 116 13.01 -7.64 -12.76
C HIS A 116 12.36 -8.91 -12.20
N ASN A 117 12.95 -9.49 -11.19
CA ASN A 117 12.29 -10.46 -10.31
C ASN A 117 11.19 -9.76 -9.51
N VAL A 118 10.13 -10.48 -9.17
CA VAL A 118 8.98 -9.88 -8.48
C VAL A 118 8.56 -10.72 -7.27
N LEU A 119 8.39 -10.08 -6.13
CA LEU A 119 7.80 -10.62 -4.93
C LEU A 119 6.50 -9.87 -4.63
N VAL A 120 5.37 -10.43 -5.02
CA VAL A 120 4.04 -9.87 -4.69
C VAL A 120 3.57 -10.44 -3.39
N VAL A 121 3.32 -9.59 -2.40
CA VAL A 121 2.96 -10.04 -1.06
C VAL A 121 1.48 -9.85 -0.76
N ASP A 122 0.88 -10.81 -0.08
CA ASP A 122 -0.40 -10.59 0.58
C ASP A 122 -0.10 -9.85 1.89
N GLN A 123 -0.54 -8.62 2.00
CA GLN A 123 -0.37 -7.85 3.23
C GLN A 123 -1.11 -8.56 4.39
N ARG A 124 -0.68 -8.31 5.64
CA ARG A 124 -1.38 -8.86 6.81
C ARG A 124 -2.89 -8.75 6.67
N SER A 125 -3.63 -9.75 7.11
CA SER A 125 -5.10 -9.80 7.06
C SER A 125 -5.71 -9.93 5.67
N HIS A 126 -4.91 -10.14 4.62
CA HIS A 126 -5.39 -10.35 3.24
C HIS A 126 -4.91 -11.70 2.71
N GLY A 127 -5.61 -12.22 1.70
CA GLY A 127 -5.24 -13.43 0.99
C GLY A 127 -4.84 -14.57 1.91
N LYS A 128 -3.67 -15.16 1.68
CA LYS A 128 -3.12 -16.26 2.47
C LYS A 128 -2.34 -15.81 3.72
N SER A 129 -2.11 -14.51 3.91
CA SER A 129 -1.47 -13.98 5.11
C SER A 129 -2.39 -14.03 6.33
N GLN A 130 -1.81 -14.32 7.49
CA GLN A 130 -2.55 -14.36 8.76
C GLN A 130 -2.96 -12.96 9.24
N GLY A 131 -3.82 -12.94 10.27
CA GLY A 131 -4.33 -11.73 10.90
C GLY A 131 -5.77 -11.41 10.50
N HIS A 132 -6.35 -10.41 11.18
CA HIS A 132 -7.69 -9.88 10.93
C HIS A 132 -7.75 -8.37 11.07
N VAL A 133 -6.60 -7.69 11.25
CA VAL A 133 -6.53 -6.26 11.47
C VAL A 133 -5.70 -5.59 10.38
N ILE A 134 -6.35 -4.74 9.61
CA ILE A 134 -5.72 -3.83 8.66
C ILE A 134 -5.43 -2.54 9.43
N SER A 135 -4.19 -2.05 9.43
CA SER A 135 -3.79 -0.91 10.25
C SER A 135 -3.44 0.35 9.44
N PHE A 136 -3.88 0.42 8.19
CA PHE A 136 -3.62 1.57 7.30
C PHE A 136 -2.13 1.89 7.16
N GLY A 137 -1.31 0.86 6.98
CA GLY A 137 0.12 1.00 6.80
C GLY A 137 0.94 1.02 8.10
N ILE A 138 0.32 1.17 9.28
CA ILE A 138 1.06 1.30 10.55
C ILE A 138 1.84 0.02 10.91
N LYS A 139 1.20 -1.14 10.87
CA LYS A 139 1.88 -2.43 11.08
C LYS A 139 2.39 -3.01 9.76
N GLU A 140 1.72 -2.70 8.67
CA GLU A 140 2.10 -3.14 7.32
C GLU A 140 3.49 -2.62 6.91
N ARG A 141 3.93 -1.44 7.38
CA ARG A 141 5.30 -0.94 7.14
C ARG A 141 6.38 -1.80 7.80
N GLU A 142 6.09 -2.38 8.98
CA GLU A 142 6.98 -3.32 9.65
C GLU A 142 7.06 -4.65 8.89
N ASP A 143 5.95 -5.09 8.31
CA ASP A 143 5.93 -6.25 7.42
C ASP A 143 6.73 -5.98 6.14
N CYS A 144 6.61 -4.78 5.58
CA CYS A 144 7.41 -4.36 4.43
C CYS A 144 8.91 -4.48 4.74
N ALA A 145 9.36 -3.97 5.90
CA ALA A 145 10.74 -4.13 6.35
C ALA A 145 11.14 -5.60 6.56
N ALA A 146 10.23 -6.45 7.05
CA ALA A 146 10.48 -7.87 7.19
C ALA A 146 10.63 -8.58 5.82
N TRP A 147 9.87 -8.18 4.81
CA TRP A 147 10.04 -8.65 3.44
C TRP A 147 11.35 -8.19 2.81
N VAL A 148 11.80 -6.97 3.09
CA VAL A 148 13.13 -6.48 2.68
C VAL A 148 14.22 -7.34 3.32
N GLU A 149 14.12 -7.59 4.62
CA GLU A 149 15.08 -8.45 5.33
C GLU A 149 15.13 -9.87 4.78
N TYR A 150 13.96 -10.45 4.46
CA TYR A 150 13.89 -11.75 3.79
C TYR A 150 14.59 -11.72 2.43
N ALA A 151 14.31 -10.71 1.61
CA ALA A 151 14.90 -10.59 0.28
C ALA A 151 16.42 -10.43 0.36
N TYR A 152 16.91 -9.59 1.28
CA TYR A 152 18.33 -9.41 1.54
C TYR A 152 19.04 -10.71 1.93
N ARG A 153 18.45 -11.50 2.83
CA ARG A 153 19.01 -12.80 3.25
C ARG A 153 18.98 -13.85 2.15
N ARG A 154 17.94 -13.85 1.35
CA ARG A 154 17.75 -14.86 0.31
C ARG A 154 18.60 -14.60 -0.93
N PHE A 155 18.61 -13.35 -1.39
CA PHE A 155 19.19 -13.00 -2.70
C PHE A 155 20.55 -12.30 -2.57
N GLY A 156 20.92 -11.85 -1.37
CA GLY A 156 22.19 -11.15 -1.12
C GLY A 156 22.06 -9.63 -1.20
N ARG A 157 23.10 -8.97 -0.71
CA ARG A 157 23.19 -7.51 -0.66
C ARG A 157 23.36 -6.85 -2.02
N GLU A 158 23.84 -7.61 -3.00
CA GLU A 158 24.14 -7.10 -4.35
C GLU A 158 22.88 -6.98 -5.22
N ILE A 159 21.74 -7.49 -4.77
CA ILE A 159 20.49 -7.40 -5.52
C ILE A 159 19.74 -6.12 -5.14
N PRO A 160 19.61 -5.15 -6.06
CA PRO A 160 18.86 -3.93 -5.79
C PRO A 160 17.37 -4.23 -5.64
N ILE A 161 16.75 -3.62 -4.61
CA ILE A 161 15.36 -3.81 -4.26
C ILE A 161 14.58 -2.52 -4.51
N PHE A 162 13.46 -2.64 -5.23
CA PHE A 162 12.45 -1.61 -5.35
C PHE A 162 11.23 -1.96 -4.48
N LEU A 163 10.77 -1.02 -3.68
CA LEU A 163 9.50 -1.14 -2.97
C LEU A 163 8.40 -0.50 -3.81
N CYS A 164 7.41 -1.28 -4.18
CA CYS A 164 6.30 -0.83 -5.02
C CYS A 164 4.98 -0.96 -4.26
N GLY A 165 4.13 0.04 -4.31
CA GLY A 165 2.84 0.00 -3.65
C GLY A 165 1.75 0.72 -4.42
N VAL A 166 0.51 0.26 -4.22
CA VAL A 166 -0.71 0.90 -4.75
C VAL A 166 -1.61 1.27 -3.58
N SER A 167 -2.14 2.50 -3.55
CA SER A 167 -3.09 2.97 -2.54
C SER A 167 -2.57 2.80 -1.11
N MET A 168 -3.21 1.97 -0.28
CA MET A 168 -2.69 1.63 1.05
C MET A 168 -1.29 1.02 0.99
N GLY A 169 -1.01 0.17 -0.01
CA GLY A 169 0.32 -0.38 -0.22
C GLY A 169 1.35 0.72 -0.53
N ALA A 170 0.96 1.73 -1.31
CA ALA A 170 1.80 2.90 -1.58
C ALA A 170 2.09 3.71 -0.31
N ALA A 171 1.08 3.98 0.50
CA ALA A 171 1.28 4.61 1.80
C ALA A 171 2.15 3.75 2.73
N THR A 172 2.02 2.42 2.67
CA THR A 172 2.82 1.47 3.44
C THR A 172 4.30 1.54 3.09
N VAL A 173 4.67 1.48 1.79
CA VAL A 173 6.07 1.54 1.38
C VAL A 173 6.69 2.91 1.68
N LEU A 174 5.90 4.00 1.57
CA LEU A 174 6.35 5.33 2.00
C LEU A 174 6.59 5.39 3.52
N MET A 175 5.67 4.85 4.33
CA MET A 175 5.87 4.79 5.79
C MET A 175 7.02 3.85 6.19
N ALA A 176 7.33 2.82 5.39
CA ALA A 176 8.47 1.96 5.63
C ALA A 176 9.81 2.70 5.46
N SER A 177 9.86 3.79 4.68
CA SER A 177 11.09 4.55 4.44
C SER A 177 11.67 5.25 5.70
N GLU A 178 10.89 5.38 6.77
CA GLU A 178 11.39 5.89 8.06
C GLU A 178 12.03 4.80 8.94
N LEU A 179 11.87 3.52 8.54
CA LEU A 179 12.48 2.39 9.25
C LEU A 179 13.91 2.14 8.75
N PRO A 180 14.78 1.47 9.54
CA PRO A 180 16.11 1.08 9.11
C PRO A 180 16.02 -0.05 8.06
N LEU A 181 15.77 0.31 6.82
CA LEU A 181 15.80 -0.62 5.69
C LEU A 181 17.24 -0.98 5.31
N ARG A 182 17.40 -2.11 4.58
CA ARG A 182 18.70 -2.50 4.04
C ARG A 182 19.16 -1.52 2.96
N GLU A 183 20.45 -1.35 2.85
CA GLU A 183 21.13 -0.41 1.93
C GLU A 183 20.80 -0.67 0.45
N ASN A 184 20.48 -1.91 0.10
CA ASN A 184 20.12 -2.30 -1.26
C ASN A 184 18.66 -1.98 -1.65
N VAL A 185 17.91 -1.27 -0.80
CA VAL A 185 16.64 -0.64 -1.21
C VAL A 185 16.94 0.64 -1.96
N VAL A 186 16.92 0.57 -3.29
CA VAL A 186 17.41 1.62 -4.18
C VAL A 186 16.34 2.60 -4.65
N GLY A 187 15.06 2.26 -4.52
CA GLY A 187 13.97 3.12 -4.95
C GLY A 187 12.60 2.70 -4.42
N ILE A 188 11.69 3.67 -4.31
CA ILE A 188 10.29 3.45 -3.94
C ILE A 188 9.39 3.95 -5.07
N ILE A 189 8.40 3.13 -5.49
CA ILE A 189 7.38 3.48 -6.47
C ILE A 189 6.03 3.42 -5.76
N ALA A 190 5.38 4.56 -5.57
CA ALA A 190 4.15 4.71 -4.82
C ALA A 190 3.05 5.28 -5.70
N ASP A 191 2.04 4.46 -6.05
CA ASP A 191 0.91 4.87 -6.87
C ASP A 191 -0.32 5.17 -5.99
N CYS A 192 -0.89 6.36 -6.13
CA CYS A 192 -2.06 6.90 -5.44
C CYS A 192 -2.07 6.76 -3.90
N PRO A 193 -0.96 7.08 -3.19
CA PRO A 193 -0.93 6.99 -1.73
C PRO A 193 -1.78 8.09 -1.07
N TYR A 194 -2.34 7.78 0.10
CA TYR A 194 -2.86 8.82 0.98
C TYR A 194 -1.73 9.41 1.86
N SER A 195 -1.86 10.70 2.20
CA SER A 195 -0.86 11.42 3.00
C SER A 195 -0.77 10.93 4.45
N SER A 196 -1.91 10.54 5.03
CA SER A 196 -1.96 9.97 6.39
C SER A 196 -3.18 9.10 6.62
N PRO A 197 -3.11 8.13 7.57
CA PRO A 197 -4.28 7.36 7.98
C PRO A 197 -5.44 8.25 8.47
N LYS A 198 -5.12 9.35 9.17
CA LYS A 198 -6.12 10.30 9.66
C LYS A 198 -6.91 10.93 8.51
N GLU A 199 -6.22 11.44 7.51
CA GLU A 199 -6.85 12.20 6.43
C GLU A 199 -7.73 11.32 5.55
N ILE A 200 -7.25 10.11 5.21
CA ILE A 200 -8.05 9.17 4.42
C ILE A 200 -9.28 8.69 5.21
N ILE A 201 -9.16 8.39 6.49
CA ILE A 201 -10.29 7.97 7.33
C ILE A 201 -11.34 9.10 7.41
N ILE A 202 -10.93 10.35 7.67
CA ILE A 202 -11.84 11.49 7.71
C ILE A 202 -12.53 11.69 6.34
N LYS A 203 -11.81 11.51 5.26
CA LYS A 203 -12.34 11.59 3.90
C LYS A 203 -13.37 10.49 3.63
N VAL A 204 -13.04 9.24 3.93
CA VAL A 204 -13.97 8.09 3.77
C VAL A 204 -15.23 8.26 4.62
N CYS A 205 -15.10 8.72 5.87
CA CYS A 205 -16.27 9.04 6.69
C CYS A 205 -17.18 10.06 6.00
N ARG A 206 -16.62 11.13 5.41
CA ARG A 206 -17.41 12.15 4.67
C ARG A 206 -18.12 11.56 3.45
N ASP A 207 -17.46 10.67 2.71
CA ASP A 207 -18.07 9.98 1.57
C ASP A 207 -19.25 9.10 2.01
N MET A 208 -19.15 8.50 3.19
CA MET A 208 -20.23 7.75 3.83
C MET A 208 -21.32 8.65 4.47
N LYS A 209 -21.23 9.98 4.27
CA LYS A 209 -22.11 10.99 4.88
C LYS A 209 -22.05 11.04 6.41
N ILE A 210 -20.94 10.59 7.00
CA ILE A 210 -20.65 10.65 8.44
C ILE A 210 -19.75 11.87 8.69
N PRO A 211 -20.02 12.70 9.72
CA PRO A 211 -19.15 13.82 10.08
C PRO A 211 -17.74 13.31 10.44
N GLY A 212 -16.76 13.45 9.52
CA GLY A 212 -15.47 12.77 9.64
C GLY A 212 -14.65 13.21 10.85
N LYS A 213 -14.57 14.51 11.12
CA LYS A 213 -13.82 15.03 12.28
C LYS A 213 -14.36 14.54 13.62
N PRO A 214 -15.69 14.59 13.91
CA PRO A 214 -16.26 14.00 15.14
C PRO A 214 -16.18 12.47 15.20
N ALA A 215 -16.24 11.76 14.08
CA ALA A 215 -16.18 10.30 14.04
C ALA A 215 -14.75 9.77 14.29
N TYR A 216 -13.73 10.51 13.88
CA TYR A 216 -12.33 10.08 13.94
C TYR A 216 -11.86 9.61 15.33
N PRO A 217 -12.18 10.29 16.47
CA PRO A 217 -11.81 9.82 17.79
C PRO A 217 -12.31 8.41 18.10
N PHE A 218 -13.51 8.02 17.63
CA PHE A 218 -14.06 6.67 17.83
C PHE A 218 -13.32 5.63 16.98
N VAL A 219 -12.91 5.99 15.77
CA VAL A 219 -12.06 5.14 14.94
C VAL A 219 -10.70 4.92 15.61
N VAL A 220 -10.10 6.00 16.16
CA VAL A 220 -8.84 5.91 16.93
C VAL A 220 -9.01 5.00 18.15
N LEU A 221 -10.08 5.20 18.91
CA LEU A 221 -10.37 4.36 20.09
C LEU A 221 -10.58 2.90 19.71
N GLY A 222 -11.26 2.65 18.57
CA GLY A 222 -11.42 1.31 18.00
C GLY A 222 -10.09 0.64 17.65
N GLY A 223 -9.19 1.38 17.00
CA GLY A 223 -7.83 0.92 16.69
C GLY A 223 -7.02 0.58 17.94
N LEU A 224 -7.10 1.42 18.97
CA LEU A 224 -6.44 1.21 20.26
C LEU A 224 -6.95 -0.02 21.01
N LEU A 225 -8.25 -0.09 21.25
CA LEU A 225 -8.85 -1.11 22.12
C LEU A 225 -8.91 -2.48 21.46
N PHE A 226 -9.32 -2.53 20.20
CA PHE A 226 -9.61 -3.79 19.51
C PHE A 226 -8.56 -4.15 18.45
N GLY A 227 -8.00 -3.14 17.76
CA GLY A 227 -6.91 -3.33 16.78
C GLY A 227 -5.53 -3.45 17.41
N LYS A 228 -5.34 -2.95 18.65
CA LYS A 228 -4.08 -2.92 19.40
C LYS A 228 -2.97 -2.20 18.65
N PHE A 229 -3.30 -1.05 18.06
CA PHE A 229 -2.33 -0.18 17.38
C PHE A 229 -2.73 1.30 17.49
N LYS A 230 -1.78 2.19 17.23
CA LYS A 230 -1.94 3.64 17.33
C LYS A 230 -1.86 4.25 15.94
N LEU A 231 -2.97 4.82 15.44
CA LEU A 231 -3.07 5.41 14.10
C LEU A 231 -2.15 6.62 13.84
N TRP A 232 -1.60 7.22 14.87
CA TRP A 232 -0.79 8.43 14.77
C TRP A 232 0.72 8.18 14.84
N VAL A 233 1.17 6.93 14.88
CA VAL A 233 2.60 6.59 15.01
C VAL A 233 3.38 6.96 13.76
N SER A 234 2.75 6.87 12.59
CA SER A 234 3.37 7.18 11.31
C SER A 234 2.35 7.71 10.30
N SER A 235 2.84 8.39 9.29
CA SER A 235 2.10 8.75 8.09
C SER A 235 3.05 8.85 6.90
N ALA A 236 2.54 8.67 5.68
CA ALA A 236 3.36 8.76 4.48
C ALA A 236 4.06 10.12 4.38
N ARG A 237 3.33 11.21 4.64
CA ARG A 237 3.89 12.58 4.59
C ARG A 237 5.00 12.84 5.62
N GLU A 238 4.91 12.26 6.82
CA GLU A 238 5.95 12.45 7.84
C GLU A 238 7.16 11.54 7.56
N ALA A 239 6.92 10.30 7.15
CA ALA A 239 7.97 9.32 6.90
C ALA A 239 8.94 9.74 5.79
N VAL A 240 8.44 10.39 4.74
CA VAL A 240 9.28 10.79 3.60
C VAL A 240 10.19 11.98 3.87
N LYS A 241 9.93 12.78 4.92
CA LYS A 241 10.71 14.01 5.23
C LYS A 241 12.22 13.78 5.30
N HIS A 242 12.63 12.66 5.84
CA HIS A 242 14.03 12.32 6.07
C HIS A 242 14.49 11.12 5.24
N SER A 243 13.64 10.62 4.35
CA SER A 243 14.02 9.52 3.46
C SER A 243 15.15 9.94 2.53
N LYS A 244 16.19 9.11 2.47
CA LYS A 244 17.29 9.25 1.51
C LYS A 244 17.05 8.44 0.23
N ILE A 245 16.09 7.52 0.28
CA ILE A 245 15.72 6.65 -0.84
C ILE A 245 14.99 7.50 -1.89
N PRO A 246 15.37 7.45 -3.18
CA PRO A 246 14.61 8.07 -4.25
C PRO A 246 13.17 7.54 -4.31
N ILE A 247 12.20 8.43 -4.55
CA ILE A 247 10.77 8.08 -4.58
C ILE A 247 10.16 8.56 -5.89
N LEU A 248 9.49 7.66 -6.59
CA LEU A 248 8.54 8.00 -7.66
C LEU A 248 7.13 7.93 -7.09
N LEU A 249 6.46 9.07 -7.05
CA LEU A 249 5.09 9.20 -6.62
C LEU A 249 4.22 9.41 -7.85
N ILE A 250 3.26 8.52 -8.09
CA ILE A 250 2.33 8.59 -9.20
C ILE A 250 0.93 8.86 -8.65
N HIS A 251 0.13 9.72 -9.32
CA HIS A 251 -1.24 9.98 -8.88
C HIS A 251 -2.14 10.38 -10.04
N GLY A 252 -3.35 9.84 -10.06
CA GLY A 252 -4.41 10.28 -10.96
C GLY A 252 -5.00 11.63 -10.53
N GLU A 253 -5.16 12.57 -11.46
CA GLU A 253 -5.71 13.91 -11.15
C GLU A 253 -7.20 13.86 -10.81
N ASP A 254 -7.92 12.88 -11.37
CA ASP A 254 -9.35 12.68 -11.13
C ASP A 254 -9.63 11.62 -10.05
N ASP A 255 -8.64 11.33 -9.21
CA ASP A 255 -8.81 10.39 -8.09
C ASP A 255 -9.77 10.98 -7.04
N ARG A 256 -10.99 10.44 -7.02
CA ARG A 256 -12.04 10.83 -6.07
C ARG A 256 -12.01 10.05 -4.77
N PHE A 257 -11.25 8.94 -4.73
CA PHE A 257 -11.13 8.12 -3.52
C PHE A 257 -9.97 8.56 -2.64
N VAL A 258 -8.78 8.71 -3.20
CA VAL A 258 -7.63 9.36 -2.56
C VAL A 258 -7.28 10.61 -3.38
N PRO A 259 -7.73 11.81 -2.98
CA PRO A 259 -7.52 13.03 -3.77
C PRO A 259 -6.04 13.25 -4.10
N CYS A 260 -5.75 13.67 -5.34
CA CYS A 260 -4.39 13.94 -5.83
C CYS A 260 -3.62 14.93 -4.95
N ASP A 261 -4.34 15.83 -4.25
CA ASP A 261 -3.75 16.75 -3.28
C ASP A 261 -3.03 16.04 -2.13
N MET A 262 -3.43 14.82 -1.77
CA MET A 262 -2.68 14.02 -0.78
C MET A 262 -1.30 13.62 -1.31
N GLY A 263 -1.19 13.31 -2.60
CA GLY A 263 0.10 13.06 -3.27
C GLY A 263 0.97 14.33 -3.33
N ARG A 264 0.36 15.48 -3.68
CA ARG A 264 1.06 16.77 -3.66
C ARG A 264 1.55 17.16 -2.27
N ASP A 265 0.77 16.86 -1.21
CA ASP A 265 1.16 17.09 0.18
C ASP A 265 2.37 16.23 0.58
N ILE A 266 2.42 14.97 0.13
CA ILE A 266 3.60 14.10 0.34
C ILE A 266 4.82 14.65 -0.41
N TYR A 267 4.67 15.00 -1.69
CA TYR A 267 5.74 15.55 -2.51
C TYR A 267 6.37 16.79 -1.88
N ALA A 268 5.55 17.71 -1.35
CA ALA A 268 6.00 18.94 -0.74
C ALA A 268 6.90 18.74 0.49
N GLN A 269 6.92 17.53 1.10
CA GLN A 269 7.75 17.26 2.27
C GLN A 269 9.21 16.98 1.93
N ASN A 270 9.50 16.48 0.71
CA ASN A 270 10.88 16.14 0.31
C ASN A 270 11.04 16.18 -1.23
N PRO A 271 10.90 17.36 -1.84
CA PRO A 271 10.92 17.51 -3.30
C PRO A 271 12.25 17.14 -3.94
N ASP A 272 13.35 17.14 -3.17
CA ASP A 272 14.69 16.76 -3.65
C ASP A 272 14.83 15.24 -3.87
N ARG A 273 14.00 14.44 -3.23
CA ARG A 273 14.03 12.97 -3.29
C ARG A 273 12.79 12.37 -3.95
N ILE A 274 11.71 13.15 -4.08
CA ILE A 274 10.46 12.68 -4.66
C ILE A 274 10.29 13.27 -6.06
N THR A 275 10.08 12.40 -7.05
CA THR A 275 9.55 12.79 -8.35
C THR A 275 8.04 12.57 -8.32
N LEU A 276 7.24 13.60 -8.57
CA LEU A 276 5.78 13.49 -8.67
C LEU A 276 5.34 13.51 -10.12
N GLU A 277 4.61 12.47 -10.52
CA GLU A 277 3.99 12.33 -11.85
C GLU A 277 2.47 12.24 -11.71
N THR A 278 1.75 13.20 -12.25
CA THR A 278 0.29 13.20 -12.24
C THR A 278 -0.27 12.80 -13.60
N PHE A 279 -1.40 12.10 -13.61
CA PHE A 279 -2.05 11.59 -14.82
C PHE A 279 -3.44 12.19 -14.96
N ALA A 280 -3.61 13.02 -15.97
CA ALA A 280 -4.92 13.62 -16.30
C ALA A 280 -5.95 12.52 -16.64
N ASN A 281 -7.21 12.72 -16.27
CA ASN A 281 -8.33 11.80 -16.48
C ASN A 281 -8.17 10.43 -15.81
N ALA A 282 -7.15 10.24 -14.97
CA ALA A 282 -6.95 9.00 -14.23
C ALA A 282 -7.61 9.09 -12.84
N GLY A 283 -8.47 8.12 -12.54
CA GLY A 283 -9.02 7.93 -11.19
C GLY A 283 -8.10 7.09 -10.30
N HIS A 284 -8.62 6.59 -9.18
CA HIS A 284 -7.87 5.85 -8.18
C HIS A 284 -7.25 4.56 -8.74
N GLY A 285 -5.91 4.47 -8.75
CA GLY A 285 -5.17 3.32 -9.26
C GLY A 285 -5.30 3.11 -10.77
N MET A 286 -5.71 4.13 -11.53
CA MET A 286 -5.99 4.01 -12.96
C MET A 286 -4.95 4.64 -13.87
N SER A 287 -3.88 5.24 -13.33
CA SER A 287 -2.83 5.91 -14.10
C SER A 287 -2.24 4.99 -15.19
N TYR A 288 -1.94 3.75 -14.85
CA TYR A 288 -1.44 2.73 -15.80
C TYR A 288 -2.46 2.42 -16.92
N MET A 289 -3.75 2.35 -16.59
CA MET A 289 -4.79 1.99 -17.57
C MET A 289 -5.11 3.13 -18.53
N VAL A 290 -5.06 4.38 -18.04
CA VAL A 290 -5.37 5.58 -18.83
C VAL A 290 -4.25 5.91 -19.80
N ASP A 291 -3.00 5.88 -19.37
CA ASP A 291 -1.84 6.14 -20.23
C ASP A 291 -0.71 5.15 -19.93
N THR A 292 -0.86 3.94 -20.45
CA THR A 292 0.09 2.84 -20.26
C THR A 292 1.50 3.20 -20.74
N LEU A 293 1.63 3.87 -21.89
CA LEU A 293 2.93 4.19 -22.47
C LEU A 293 3.71 5.19 -21.62
N ARG A 294 3.06 6.27 -21.20
CA ARG A 294 3.67 7.27 -20.32
C ARG A 294 4.02 6.67 -18.97
N TYR A 295 3.10 5.88 -18.37
CA TYR A 295 3.35 5.20 -17.11
C TYR A 295 4.58 4.28 -17.18
N GLU A 296 4.66 3.43 -18.19
CA GLU A 296 5.81 2.54 -18.41
C GLU A 296 7.11 3.34 -18.60
N THR A 297 7.06 4.44 -19.37
CA THR A 297 8.23 5.30 -19.61
C THR A 297 8.73 5.93 -18.30
N VAL A 298 7.83 6.48 -17.50
CA VAL A 298 8.16 7.12 -16.22
C VAL A 298 8.79 6.12 -15.26
N VAL A 299 8.17 4.94 -15.09
CA VAL A 299 8.67 3.90 -14.17
C VAL A 299 10.01 3.36 -14.64
N LYS A 300 10.18 3.08 -15.95
CA LYS A 300 11.46 2.59 -16.50
C LYS A 300 12.58 3.61 -16.30
N SER A 301 12.32 4.89 -16.63
CA SER A 301 13.32 5.95 -16.48
C SER A 301 13.72 6.17 -15.04
N PHE A 302 12.76 6.12 -14.09
CA PHE A 302 13.05 6.20 -12.68
C PHE A 302 13.89 5.02 -12.20
N SER A 303 13.49 3.81 -12.54
CA SER A 303 14.19 2.58 -12.13
C SER A 303 15.62 2.56 -12.66
N GLN A 304 15.81 2.95 -13.92
CA GLN A 304 17.16 3.01 -14.50
C GLN A 304 18.06 3.99 -13.76
N ARG A 305 17.57 5.21 -13.47
CA ARG A 305 18.36 6.18 -12.68
C ARG A 305 18.74 5.65 -11.30
N CYS A 306 17.85 4.92 -10.64
CA CYS A 306 18.17 4.32 -9.34
C CYS A 306 19.25 3.25 -9.45
N LEU A 307 19.20 2.42 -10.49
CA LEU A 307 20.20 1.38 -10.74
C LEU A 307 21.57 1.96 -11.13
N ASP A 308 21.58 3.01 -11.96
CA ASP A 308 22.82 3.69 -12.36
C ASP A 308 23.53 4.29 -11.13
N ASN A 309 22.78 4.91 -10.23
CA ASN A 309 23.33 5.44 -8.99
C ASN A 309 23.83 4.34 -8.06
N TRP A 310 23.11 3.21 -7.95
CA TRP A 310 23.52 2.06 -7.15
C TRP A 310 24.82 1.43 -7.60
N CYS A 311 25.06 1.36 -8.92
CA CYS A 311 26.29 0.79 -9.48
C CYS A 311 27.53 1.69 -9.30
N THR A 312 27.33 2.96 -8.89
CA THR A 312 28.42 3.93 -8.72
C THR A 312 28.85 4.12 -7.27
N GLU A 313 28.07 3.61 -6.30
CA GLU A 313 28.39 3.56 -4.86
C GLU A 313 29.03 2.23 -4.44
#